data_a9f097e2cec648ed1a0fd45c26a6eecb
#
_entry.id   a9f097e2cec648ed1a0fd45c26a6eecb
#
_cell.length_a   1.000
_cell.length_b   1.000
_cell.length_c   1.000
_cell.angle_alpha   90.00
_cell.angle_beta   90.00
_cell.angle_gamma   90.00
#
_symmetry.space_group_name_H-M   'P 1'
#
loop_
_entity.id
_entity.type
_entity.pdbx_description
1 polymer ?
#
loop_
_entity_poly.entity_id
_entity_poly.type
_entity_poly.pdbx_seq_one_letter_code
_entity_poly.pdbx_strand_id
1 'polypeptide(L)'
;MKSFNKSYLSHAVAAAVASTLPGFAFAQDEEANLEEVVVTGSRLTKSNVTSSVPLVQIGAEEINSRGVARVEDVVNILPNVFVSQTAEVANGASGTSTLNLRGLGSQRTLVLIDGKRLPFGSPFSSSANVDMVPARMVERVDIVTSGASAVYGSDAVAGVVNFITKKDFEGFEFDYQYSTNYNKNSNGYMENLLGEADFFDPGSTTTGEASLMSVLMGVNSDDGRGNITLFGTYEDMEEMLGKDRDTGACTLFGSSDPFCGGSSNFRRFNGTIGNGVAGTVFQELNGELVPFTGRSDMYYNYGAVNHYQRPVERWNLGASGHYELTENVEAYFDTTYMNNKTAAQIAESASFNRPFFTNCDNPLLLGGNPNNNPDGVRLGDMTGTFDANGDFVSCLDWMAAGNESIDVQFINSHRNVEGGPRVSTYENSTWRAIFGLRG
;
A
#
# COMPACT_ATOMS: atom_id res chain seq x y z
N MET A 1 16.49 -4.79 -23.31
CA MET A 1 17.37 -5.32 -22.27
C MET A 1 16.97 -6.77 -22.05
N LYS A 2 17.90 -7.73 -22.02
CA LYS A 2 17.59 -9.17 -21.96
C LYS A 2 17.12 -9.49 -20.53
N SER A 3 15.94 -10.08 -20.39
CA SER A 3 15.46 -10.63 -19.13
C SER A 3 16.36 -11.77 -18.67
N PHE A 4 16.97 -11.62 -17.52
CA PHE A 4 17.65 -12.73 -16.86
C PHE A 4 16.62 -13.72 -16.32
N ASN A 5 16.76 -14.98 -16.68
CA ASN A 5 15.81 -16.04 -16.33
C ASN A 5 16.03 -16.42 -14.85
N LYS A 6 15.11 -15.99 -13.97
CA LYS A 6 15.15 -16.13 -12.49
C LYS A 6 15.27 -17.61 -12.02
N SER A 7 14.90 -18.57 -12.86
CA SER A 7 14.90 -20.00 -12.54
C SER A 7 16.29 -20.62 -12.27
N TYR A 8 17.35 -20.06 -12.80
CA TYR A 8 18.69 -20.64 -12.62
C TYR A 8 19.38 -20.23 -11.32
N LEU A 9 18.99 -19.10 -10.72
CA LEU A 9 19.61 -18.63 -9.48
C LEU A 9 19.11 -19.44 -8.26
N SER A 10 17.84 -19.80 -8.23
CA SER A 10 17.25 -20.59 -7.13
C SER A 10 17.84 -22.01 -7.04
N HIS A 11 18.14 -22.63 -8.18
CA HIS A 11 18.75 -23.97 -8.20
C HIS A 11 20.23 -23.97 -7.83
N ALA A 12 20.97 -22.90 -8.15
CA ALA A 12 22.38 -22.76 -7.82
C ALA A 12 22.61 -22.53 -6.30
N VAL A 13 21.72 -21.78 -5.64
CA VAL A 13 21.80 -21.53 -4.20
C VAL A 13 21.44 -22.79 -3.40
N ALA A 14 20.43 -23.56 -3.84
CA ALA A 14 20.05 -24.82 -3.19
C ALA A 14 21.16 -25.87 -3.25
N ALA A 15 21.95 -25.92 -4.33
CA ALA A 15 23.08 -26.86 -4.50
C ALA A 15 24.33 -26.52 -3.67
N ALA A 16 24.56 -25.22 -3.42
CA ALA A 16 25.71 -24.76 -2.64
C ALA A 16 25.52 -24.96 -1.12
N VAL A 17 24.31 -24.91 -0.61
CA VAL A 17 24.02 -25.09 0.83
C VAL A 17 24.04 -26.56 1.25
N ALA A 18 23.77 -27.50 0.34
CA ALA A 18 23.76 -28.94 0.66
C ALA A 18 25.15 -29.60 0.85
N SER A 19 26.22 -28.89 0.55
CA SER A 19 27.58 -29.50 0.50
C SER A 19 28.53 -29.17 1.66
N THR A 20 28.11 -28.40 2.69
CA THR A 20 29.02 -27.85 3.71
C THR A 20 28.62 -27.99 5.17
N LEU A 21 27.83 -28.97 5.58
CA LEU A 21 27.51 -29.14 6.99
C LEU A 21 28.25 -30.31 7.65
N PRO A 22 29.34 -30.08 8.43
CA PRO A 22 29.69 -30.94 9.52
C PRO A 22 28.88 -30.57 10.76
N GLY A 23 28.22 -31.57 11.36
CA GLY A 23 27.37 -31.35 12.54
C GLY A 23 28.18 -30.95 13.76
N PHE A 24 27.82 -29.84 14.35
CA PHE A 24 28.22 -29.47 15.69
C PHE A 24 26.94 -29.40 16.56
N ALA A 25 26.87 -30.29 17.53
CA ALA A 25 25.92 -30.22 18.62
C ALA A 25 26.58 -29.43 19.75
N PHE A 26 25.97 -28.29 20.11
CA PHE A 26 26.33 -27.54 21.31
C PHE A 26 25.30 -27.76 22.39
N ALA A 27 25.74 -28.09 23.59
CA ALA A 27 24.95 -28.13 24.79
C ALA A 27 24.80 -26.69 25.30
N GLN A 28 23.56 -26.32 25.60
CA GLN A 28 23.22 -25.04 26.21
C GLN A 28 23.27 -25.18 27.72
N ASP A 29 24.16 -24.45 28.37
CA ASP A 29 24.08 -24.16 29.81
C ASP A 29 23.29 -22.87 30.02
N GLU A 30 22.12 -22.96 30.62
CA GLU A 30 21.31 -21.82 31.04
C GLU A 30 21.91 -21.19 32.32
N GLU A 31 22.74 -20.19 32.17
CA GLU A 31 22.94 -19.21 33.26
C GLU A 31 21.89 -18.10 33.13
N ALA A 32 21.03 -18.00 34.15
CA ALA A 32 20.04 -16.93 34.24
C ALA A 32 20.72 -15.58 34.44
N ASN A 33 21.07 -14.91 33.36
CA ASN A 33 21.42 -13.50 33.40
C ASN A 33 20.15 -12.68 33.67
N LEU A 34 20.15 -11.93 34.77
CA LEU A 34 19.12 -10.94 35.04
C LEU A 34 19.26 -9.78 34.05
N GLU A 35 18.54 -9.86 32.93
CA GLU A 35 18.52 -8.81 31.93
C GLU A 35 18.03 -7.48 32.51
N GLU A 36 18.76 -6.42 32.28
CA GLU A 36 18.36 -5.05 32.57
C GLU A 36 17.24 -4.63 31.62
N VAL A 37 15.98 -4.73 32.07
CA VAL A 37 14.83 -4.35 31.28
C VAL A 37 14.73 -2.82 31.18
N VAL A 38 15.19 -2.25 30.09
CA VAL A 38 14.93 -0.84 29.75
C VAL A 38 13.46 -0.69 29.39
N VAL A 39 12.66 -0.14 30.30
CA VAL A 39 11.22 0.05 30.08
C VAL A 39 10.99 1.28 29.19
N THR A 40 10.42 1.05 28.00
CA THR A 40 9.97 2.14 27.12
C THR A 40 8.96 3.02 27.85
N GLY A 41 9.13 4.35 27.78
CA GLY A 41 8.29 5.32 28.49
C GLY A 41 8.95 5.95 29.74
N SER A 42 10.16 5.52 30.10
CA SER A 42 10.97 6.13 31.16
C SER A 42 12.41 6.28 30.69
N ARG A 43 13.09 7.37 31.05
CA ARG A 43 14.53 7.52 30.84
C ARG A 43 15.34 6.97 32.03
N LEU A 44 14.65 6.49 33.06
CA LEU A 44 15.28 5.91 34.23
C LEU A 44 15.32 4.38 34.04
N THR A 45 16.48 3.81 34.07
CA THR A 45 16.69 2.36 34.21
C THR A 45 16.18 1.92 35.58
N LYS A 46 15.19 1.06 35.59
CA LYS A 46 14.68 0.49 36.85
C LYS A 46 14.54 -1.02 36.67
N SER A 47 15.28 -1.75 37.46
CA SER A 47 15.04 -3.19 37.64
C SER A 47 13.71 -3.40 38.37
N ASN A 48 12.83 -4.26 37.84
CA ASN A 48 11.55 -4.71 38.44
C ASN A 48 10.45 -3.65 38.63
N VAL A 49 10.21 -2.76 37.66
CA VAL A 49 9.08 -1.83 37.79
C VAL A 49 8.01 -2.14 36.75
N THR A 50 6.83 -2.48 37.21
CA THR A 50 5.59 -2.39 36.45
C THR A 50 5.45 -0.95 35.92
N SER A 51 5.38 -0.78 34.61
CA SER A 51 5.20 0.53 33.99
C SER A 51 3.93 1.20 34.55
N SER A 52 4.03 2.45 34.98
CA SER A 52 2.86 3.26 35.38
C SER A 52 2.00 3.67 34.18
N VAL A 53 2.44 3.34 32.97
CA VAL A 53 1.77 3.65 31.70
C VAL A 53 1.40 2.33 31.02
N PRO A 54 0.23 2.23 30.40
CA PRO A 54 -0.15 1.03 29.66
C PRO A 54 0.90 0.69 28.60
N LEU A 55 1.56 -0.45 28.79
CA LEU A 55 2.60 -0.98 27.91
C LEU A 55 2.10 -2.31 27.34
N VAL A 56 2.12 -2.45 26.02
CA VAL A 56 1.91 -3.71 25.29
C VAL A 56 3.24 -4.16 24.76
N GLN A 57 3.61 -5.41 25.02
CA GLN A 57 4.84 -6.01 24.51
C GLN A 57 4.51 -7.20 23.61
N ILE A 58 5.20 -7.28 22.47
CA ILE A 58 5.14 -8.41 21.53
C ILE A 58 6.55 -8.97 21.41
N GLY A 59 6.75 -10.18 21.88
CA GLY A 59 8.06 -10.85 21.85
C GLY A 59 8.39 -11.48 20.50
N ALA A 60 9.68 -11.82 20.30
CA ALA A 60 10.18 -12.46 19.09
C ALA A 60 9.47 -13.79 18.78
N GLU A 61 9.14 -14.57 19.79
CA GLU A 61 8.41 -15.84 19.62
C GLU A 61 7.04 -15.62 18.97
N GLU A 62 6.31 -14.59 19.41
CA GLU A 62 5.02 -14.23 18.82
C GLU A 62 5.19 -13.72 17.38
N ILE A 63 6.21 -12.88 17.12
CA ILE A 63 6.53 -12.39 15.77
C ILE A 63 6.84 -13.58 14.84
N ASN A 64 7.69 -14.48 15.27
CA ASN A 64 8.10 -15.64 14.48
C ASN A 64 6.95 -16.64 14.26
N SER A 65 6.14 -16.90 15.29
CA SER A 65 5.02 -17.86 15.21
C SER A 65 3.93 -17.41 14.22
N ARG A 66 3.81 -16.11 13.98
CA ARG A 66 2.87 -15.55 13.01
C ARG A 66 3.36 -15.64 11.57
N GLY A 67 4.65 -15.95 11.34
CA GLY A 67 5.23 -16.05 10.01
C GLY A 67 5.21 -14.75 9.22
N VAL A 68 5.09 -13.60 9.89
CA VAL A 68 5.06 -12.29 9.24
C VAL A 68 6.46 -11.85 8.82
N ALA A 69 6.55 -11.40 7.58
CA ALA A 69 7.80 -10.92 7.01
C ALA A 69 8.09 -9.46 7.40
N ARG A 70 7.05 -8.68 7.68
CA ARG A 70 7.12 -7.23 7.88
C ARG A 70 6.67 -6.85 9.29
N VAL A 71 7.41 -5.93 9.92
CA VAL A 71 7.10 -5.49 11.29
C VAL A 71 5.78 -4.72 11.40
N GLU A 72 5.37 -4.02 10.34
CA GLU A 72 4.09 -3.33 10.30
C GLU A 72 2.91 -4.31 10.38
N ASP A 73 3.02 -5.50 9.81
CA ASP A 73 1.96 -6.51 9.87
C ASP A 73 1.76 -7.01 11.31
N VAL A 74 2.85 -7.12 12.09
CA VAL A 74 2.79 -7.48 13.51
C VAL A 74 2.04 -6.43 14.32
N VAL A 75 2.30 -5.15 14.03
CA VAL A 75 1.76 -4.04 14.82
C VAL A 75 0.32 -3.70 14.39
N ASN A 76 0.03 -3.77 13.09
CA ASN A 76 -1.28 -3.40 12.53
C ASN A 76 -2.45 -4.32 12.95
N ILE A 77 -2.17 -5.53 13.45
CA ILE A 77 -3.22 -6.43 13.98
C ILE A 77 -3.69 -6.07 15.38
N LEU A 78 -3.02 -5.16 16.06
CA LEU A 78 -3.40 -4.75 17.40
C LEU A 78 -4.67 -3.88 17.37
N PRO A 79 -5.61 -4.08 18.33
CA PRO A 79 -6.90 -3.38 18.29
C PRO A 79 -6.82 -1.86 18.44
N ASN A 80 -5.69 -1.33 18.90
CA ASN A 80 -5.46 0.11 19.06
C ASN A 80 -4.60 0.71 17.93
N VAL A 81 -4.33 -0.06 16.87
CA VAL A 81 -3.60 0.38 15.68
C VAL A 81 -4.56 0.46 14.51
N PHE A 82 -4.54 1.57 13.80
CA PHE A 82 -5.37 1.79 12.63
C PHE A 82 -4.50 1.68 11.38
N VAL A 83 -5.10 1.17 10.30
CA VAL A 83 -4.41 1.06 9.01
C VAL A 83 -3.93 2.45 8.56
N SER A 84 -2.69 2.51 8.09
CA SER A 84 -2.06 3.69 7.54
C SER A 84 -1.44 3.34 6.17
N GLN A 85 -0.25 3.83 5.85
CA GLN A 85 0.44 3.39 4.64
C GLN A 85 1.01 1.98 4.84
N THR A 86 0.62 1.06 3.96
CA THR A 86 1.07 -0.34 3.90
C THR A 86 1.13 -0.77 2.44
N ALA A 87 1.54 -2.01 2.16
CA ALA A 87 1.53 -2.55 0.80
C ALA A 87 0.11 -2.70 0.21
N GLU A 88 -0.93 -2.73 1.04
CA GLU A 88 -2.33 -2.84 0.63
C GLU A 88 -2.95 -1.47 0.21
N VAL A 89 -2.23 -0.38 0.33
CA VAL A 89 -2.69 0.95 -0.12
C VAL A 89 -2.24 1.20 -1.55
N ALA A 90 -3.17 1.21 -2.50
CA ALA A 90 -2.90 1.55 -3.90
C ALA A 90 -3.14 3.03 -4.19
N ASN A 91 -4.36 3.53 -3.94
CA ASN A 91 -4.72 4.92 -4.20
C ASN A 91 -4.20 5.82 -3.06
N GLY A 92 -3.35 6.79 -3.42
CA GLY A 92 -2.69 7.66 -2.45
C GLY A 92 -1.52 6.99 -1.72
N ALA A 93 -0.94 5.93 -2.29
CA ALA A 93 0.26 5.29 -1.78
C ALA A 93 1.43 6.27 -1.69
N SER A 94 2.22 6.16 -0.62
CA SER A 94 3.46 6.93 -0.42
C SER A 94 4.72 6.12 -0.76
N GLY A 95 4.59 4.82 -1.01
CA GLY A 95 5.73 3.92 -1.19
C GLY A 95 6.46 3.56 0.10
N THR A 96 5.88 3.89 1.27
CA THR A 96 6.44 3.63 2.61
C THR A 96 5.42 2.89 3.46
N SER A 97 5.87 2.27 4.56
CA SER A 97 5.00 1.71 5.58
C SER A 97 5.03 2.57 6.84
N THR A 98 3.87 2.87 7.41
CA THR A 98 3.74 3.74 8.59
C THR A 98 2.77 3.16 9.61
N LEU A 99 2.93 3.54 10.88
CA LEU A 99 2.07 3.11 11.99
C LEU A 99 1.17 4.25 12.45
N ASN A 100 -0.08 3.92 12.80
CA ASN A 100 -1.07 4.90 13.25
C ASN A 100 -1.77 4.41 14.53
N LEU A 101 -1.23 4.80 15.68
CA LEU A 101 -1.81 4.45 16.96
C LEU A 101 -3.09 5.27 17.22
N ARG A 102 -4.15 4.57 17.65
CA ARG A 102 -5.44 5.14 18.05
C ARG A 102 -6.13 5.99 16.97
N GLY A 103 -5.74 5.86 15.70
CA GLY A 103 -6.29 6.66 14.60
C GLY A 103 -5.94 8.15 14.63
N LEU A 104 -4.95 8.56 15.45
CA LEU A 104 -4.57 9.97 15.60
C LEU A 104 -3.62 10.47 14.51
N GLY A 105 -3.19 9.59 13.62
CA GLY A 105 -2.30 9.88 12.49
C GLY A 105 -0.86 9.41 12.73
N SER A 106 -0.22 9.00 11.64
CA SER A 106 1.15 8.49 11.68
C SER A 106 2.18 9.56 12.08
N GLN A 107 1.90 10.84 11.84
CA GLN A 107 2.76 11.95 12.28
C GLN A 107 2.76 12.18 13.80
N ARG A 108 1.79 11.59 14.52
CA ARG A 108 1.66 11.67 15.97
C ARG A 108 2.02 10.36 16.67
N THR A 109 2.43 9.36 15.90
CA THR A 109 2.91 8.07 16.35
C THR A 109 4.43 8.05 16.25
N LEU A 110 5.10 8.13 17.38
CA LEU A 110 6.57 8.10 17.40
C LEU A 110 7.05 6.66 17.26
N VAL A 111 7.95 6.44 16.30
CA VAL A 111 8.60 5.14 16.10
C VAL A 111 10.08 5.23 16.45
N LEU A 112 10.53 4.27 17.21
CA LEU A 112 11.90 4.16 17.70
C LEU A 112 12.50 2.78 17.36
N ILE A 113 13.82 2.74 17.22
CA ILE A 113 14.65 1.52 17.32
C ILE A 113 15.61 1.74 18.49
N ASP A 114 15.58 0.85 19.46
CA ASP A 114 16.40 0.93 20.69
C ASP A 114 16.35 2.31 21.37
N GLY A 115 15.14 2.87 21.47
CA GLY A 115 14.90 4.19 22.06
C GLY A 115 15.32 5.40 21.21
N LYS A 116 15.79 5.18 19.98
CA LYS A 116 16.26 6.25 19.09
C LYS A 116 15.32 6.40 17.89
N ARG A 117 15.03 7.65 17.49
CA ARG A 117 14.07 7.97 16.42
C ARG A 117 14.44 7.35 15.07
N LEU A 118 13.45 6.84 14.35
CA LEU A 118 13.60 6.54 12.95
C LEU A 118 13.57 7.83 12.12
N PRO A 119 14.26 7.85 10.96
CA PRO A 119 14.13 8.93 9.98
C PRO A 119 12.74 8.95 9.37
N PHE A 120 12.36 10.10 8.82
CA PHE A 120 11.12 10.25 8.07
C PHE A 120 11.20 9.48 6.74
N GLY A 121 10.10 8.85 6.34
CA GLY A 121 10.03 8.05 5.13
C GLY A 121 9.79 8.85 3.85
N SER A 122 9.45 10.14 3.97
CA SER A 122 9.15 11.01 2.84
C SER A 122 9.48 12.46 3.18
N PRO A 123 9.97 13.25 2.22
CA PRO A 123 10.20 14.69 2.42
C PRO A 123 8.89 15.47 2.64
N PHE A 124 7.74 14.88 2.33
CA PHE A 124 6.42 15.50 2.45
C PHE A 124 5.65 15.06 3.70
N SER A 125 6.22 14.17 4.52
CA SER A 125 5.56 13.64 5.71
C SER A 125 6.55 13.47 6.86
N SER A 126 6.14 13.87 8.07
CA SER A 126 6.90 13.63 9.30
C SER A 126 6.68 12.25 9.90
N SER A 127 6.15 11.30 9.14
CA SER A 127 5.96 9.92 9.56
C SER A 127 7.22 9.09 9.36
N ALA A 128 7.56 8.28 10.35
CA ALA A 128 8.66 7.32 10.22
C ALA A 128 8.30 6.20 9.23
N ASN A 129 9.28 5.76 8.46
CA ASN A 129 9.14 4.59 7.59
C ASN A 129 9.62 3.33 8.33
N VAL A 130 8.67 2.44 8.66
CA VAL A 130 8.99 1.20 9.38
C VAL A 130 9.58 0.12 8.49
N ASP A 131 9.58 0.29 7.18
CA ASP A 131 10.28 -0.59 6.22
C ASP A 131 11.77 -0.74 6.54
N MET A 132 12.33 0.22 7.29
CA MET A 132 13.73 0.22 7.72
C MET A 132 14.03 -0.77 8.86
N VAL A 133 13.01 -1.34 9.49
CA VAL A 133 13.13 -2.25 10.62
C VAL A 133 13.08 -3.69 10.12
N PRO A 134 14.19 -4.43 10.08
CA PRO A 134 14.18 -5.84 9.67
C PRO A 134 13.56 -6.70 10.78
N ALA A 135 12.47 -7.41 10.46
CA ALA A 135 11.69 -8.17 11.46
C ALA A 135 12.53 -9.20 12.22
N ARG A 136 13.52 -9.83 11.55
CA ARG A 136 14.39 -10.84 12.15
C ARG A 136 15.40 -10.30 13.18
N MET A 137 15.66 -8.98 13.12
CA MET A 137 16.47 -8.29 14.13
C MET A 137 15.68 -7.92 15.37
N VAL A 138 14.35 -7.92 15.29
CA VAL A 138 13.49 -7.51 16.40
C VAL A 138 13.41 -8.63 17.42
N GLU A 139 13.79 -8.33 18.65
CA GLU A 139 13.62 -9.19 19.82
C GLU A 139 12.23 -8.99 20.45
N ARG A 140 11.79 -7.73 20.56
CA ARG A 140 10.44 -7.38 21.01
C ARG A 140 10.02 -6.01 20.51
N VAL A 141 8.72 -5.78 20.53
CA VAL A 141 8.11 -4.48 20.24
C VAL A 141 7.43 -3.97 21.50
N ASP A 142 7.83 -2.80 21.97
CA ASP A 142 7.22 -2.10 23.09
C ASP A 142 6.29 -1.00 22.60
N ILE A 143 5.02 -1.03 22.99
CA ILE A 143 4.01 -0.05 22.57
C ILE A 143 3.44 0.66 23.77
N VAL A 144 3.69 1.97 23.84
CA VAL A 144 3.19 2.87 24.89
C VAL A 144 2.09 3.75 24.31
N THR A 145 0.87 3.62 24.85
CA THR A 145 -0.32 4.28 24.28
C THR A 145 -0.75 5.56 25.01
N SER A 146 -0.09 5.97 26.09
CA SER A 146 -0.45 7.18 26.82
C SER A 146 0.75 7.81 27.54
N GLY A 147 0.66 9.12 27.83
CA GLY A 147 1.68 9.84 28.63
C GLY A 147 3.05 10.00 27.99
N ALA A 148 3.25 9.50 26.76
CA ALA A 148 4.56 9.46 26.12
C ALA A 148 5.10 10.84 25.70
N SER A 149 4.22 11.80 25.40
CA SER A 149 4.63 13.16 24.98
C SER A 149 5.47 13.89 26.00
N ALA A 150 5.26 13.64 27.29
CA ALA A 150 6.04 14.27 28.35
C ALA A 150 7.52 13.85 28.34
N VAL A 151 7.80 12.64 27.84
CA VAL A 151 9.17 12.08 27.75
C VAL A 151 9.76 12.28 26.37
N TYR A 152 8.96 12.07 25.32
CA TYR A 152 9.43 11.96 23.93
C TYR A 152 9.08 13.15 23.05
N GLY A 153 8.25 14.10 23.54
CA GLY A 153 7.87 15.31 22.82
C GLY A 153 6.58 15.17 22.00
N SER A 154 6.33 16.17 21.15
CA SER A 154 5.06 16.37 20.42
C SER A 154 4.68 15.24 19.46
N ASP A 155 5.66 14.51 18.94
CA ASP A 155 5.41 13.45 17.95
C ASP A 155 4.84 12.18 18.59
N ALA A 156 4.88 12.09 19.93
CA ALA A 156 4.39 10.95 20.70
C ALA A 156 2.99 11.18 21.32
N VAL A 157 2.16 12.03 20.73
CA VAL A 157 0.80 12.30 21.21
C VAL A 157 -0.09 11.06 21.11
N ALA A 158 0.01 10.32 20.02
CA ALA A 158 -0.70 9.04 19.84
C ALA A 158 -0.05 7.91 20.64
N GLY A 159 1.22 8.01 20.93
CA GLY A 159 2.01 7.01 21.63
C GLY A 159 3.36 6.76 20.96
N VAL A 160 4.04 5.73 21.45
CA VAL A 160 5.37 5.31 20.99
C VAL A 160 5.34 3.84 20.62
N VAL A 161 5.95 3.48 19.51
CA VAL A 161 6.28 2.09 19.15
C VAL A 161 7.80 2.01 19.12
N ASN A 162 8.37 1.21 20.01
CA ASN A 162 9.81 1.03 20.12
C ASN A 162 10.17 -0.42 19.77
N PHE A 163 10.90 -0.58 18.70
CA PHE A 163 11.45 -1.87 18.27
C PHE A 163 12.77 -2.08 19.02
N ILE A 164 12.84 -3.10 19.84
CA ILE A 164 14.07 -3.52 20.53
C ILE A 164 14.72 -4.58 19.67
N THR A 165 15.97 -4.35 19.31
CA THR A 165 16.75 -5.28 18.47
C THR A 165 17.52 -6.28 19.31
N LYS A 166 17.82 -7.43 18.72
CA LYS A 166 18.71 -8.45 19.29
C LYS A 166 20.06 -7.82 19.56
N LYS A 167 20.56 -7.97 20.78
CA LYS A 167 21.92 -7.61 21.20
C LYS A 167 22.67 -8.89 21.54
N ASP A 168 23.98 -8.81 21.55
CA ASP A 168 24.84 -9.91 21.95
C ASP A 168 24.60 -11.21 21.18
N PHE A 169 24.13 -11.08 19.94
CA PHE A 169 23.94 -12.24 19.08
C PHE A 169 25.31 -12.88 18.77
N GLU A 170 25.42 -14.19 19.00
CA GLU A 170 26.62 -14.96 18.69
C GLU A 170 26.27 -16.10 17.73
N GLY A 171 27.04 -16.20 16.66
CA GLY A 171 26.88 -17.25 15.67
C GLY A 171 26.38 -16.77 14.31
N PHE A 172 25.76 -17.68 13.59
CA PHE A 172 25.23 -17.45 12.25
C PHE A 172 23.82 -18.00 12.16
N GLU A 173 22.88 -17.15 11.74
CA GLU A 173 21.49 -17.52 11.44
C GLU A 173 21.19 -17.19 9.98
N PHE A 174 20.65 -18.15 9.25
CA PHE A 174 20.09 -17.97 7.92
C PHE A 174 18.64 -18.39 7.94
N ASP A 175 17.75 -17.51 7.49
CA ASP A 175 16.33 -17.81 7.38
C ASP A 175 15.86 -17.52 5.96
N TYR A 176 15.05 -18.44 5.42
CA TYR A 176 14.37 -18.26 4.15
C TYR A 176 12.89 -18.60 4.34
N GLN A 177 12.05 -17.64 4.04
CA GLN A 177 10.61 -17.79 4.09
C GLN A 177 10.02 -17.60 2.69
N TYR A 178 9.16 -18.52 2.29
CA TYR A 178 8.31 -18.38 1.10
C TYR A 178 6.86 -18.46 1.52
N SER A 179 6.05 -17.56 1.01
CA SER A 179 4.61 -17.53 1.27
C SER A 179 3.82 -17.23 0.00
N THR A 180 2.58 -17.69 -0.02
CA THR A 180 1.61 -17.39 -1.07
C THR A 180 0.21 -17.36 -0.50
N ASN A 181 -0.69 -16.64 -1.14
CA ASN A 181 -2.07 -16.49 -0.70
C ASN A 181 -3.00 -17.33 -1.59
N TYR A 182 -3.45 -18.46 -1.08
CA TYR A 182 -4.52 -19.23 -1.71
C TYR A 182 -5.89 -18.78 -1.18
N ASN A 183 -6.78 -18.42 -2.09
CA ASN A 183 -8.16 -18.08 -1.76
C ASN A 183 -9.12 -18.84 -2.68
N LYS A 184 -10.15 -19.43 -2.09
CA LYS A 184 -11.23 -20.08 -2.88
C LYS A 184 -12.14 -19.07 -3.57
N ASN A 185 -12.18 -17.83 -3.06
CA ASN A 185 -13.11 -16.81 -3.56
C ASN A 185 -14.54 -17.36 -3.65
N SER A 186 -15.03 -17.94 -2.57
CA SER A 186 -16.33 -18.62 -2.48
C SER A 186 -17.32 -17.88 -1.60
N ASN A 187 -17.27 -16.56 -1.60
CA ASN A 187 -18.26 -15.72 -0.94
C ASN A 187 -19.50 -15.63 -1.87
N GLY A 188 -20.49 -16.48 -1.65
CA GLY A 188 -21.67 -16.57 -2.51
C GLY A 188 -22.48 -15.27 -2.61
N TYR A 189 -22.37 -14.37 -1.63
CA TYR A 189 -22.95 -13.03 -1.74
C TYR A 189 -22.23 -12.19 -2.79
N MET A 190 -20.89 -12.19 -2.78
CA MET A 190 -20.10 -11.47 -3.77
C MET A 190 -20.19 -12.08 -5.16
N GLU A 191 -20.20 -13.42 -5.26
CA GLU A 191 -20.43 -14.14 -6.53
C GLU A 191 -21.75 -13.73 -7.19
N ASN A 192 -22.82 -13.63 -6.40
CA ASN A 192 -24.11 -13.16 -6.90
C ASN A 192 -24.06 -11.72 -7.43
N LEU A 193 -23.44 -10.81 -6.66
CA LEU A 193 -23.33 -9.40 -7.06
C LEU A 193 -22.45 -9.22 -8.31
N LEU A 194 -21.37 -9.99 -8.42
CA LEU A 194 -20.51 -10.00 -9.60
C LEU A 194 -21.29 -10.52 -10.82
N GLY A 195 -22.04 -11.60 -10.65
CA GLY A 195 -22.88 -12.17 -11.71
C GLY A 195 -24.00 -11.22 -12.17
N GLU A 196 -24.67 -10.52 -11.26
CA GLU A 196 -25.68 -9.51 -11.59
C GLU A 196 -25.10 -8.31 -12.36
N ALA A 197 -23.83 -7.98 -12.11
CA ALA A 197 -23.13 -6.91 -12.79
C ALA A 197 -22.44 -7.32 -14.09
N ASP A 198 -22.43 -8.59 -14.42
CA ASP A 198 -21.62 -9.19 -15.50
C ASP A 198 -20.12 -8.90 -15.34
N PHE A 199 -19.65 -8.89 -14.10
CA PHE A 199 -18.25 -8.71 -13.77
C PHE A 199 -17.55 -10.06 -13.60
N PHE A 200 -16.24 -10.03 -13.81
CA PHE A 200 -15.41 -11.23 -13.70
C PHE A 200 -15.44 -11.81 -12.27
N ASP A 201 -15.80 -13.09 -12.17
CA ASP A 201 -15.66 -13.87 -10.94
C ASP A 201 -14.27 -14.53 -10.91
N PRO A 202 -13.42 -14.24 -9.91
CA PRO A 202 -12.06 -14.75 -9.87
C PRO A 202 -11.94 -16.27 -9.70
N GLY A 203 -12.98 -16.93 -9.12
CA GLY A 203 -12.85 -18.32 -8.71
C GLY A 203 -11.68 -18.55 -7.75
N SER A 204 -11.17 -19.80 -7.67
CA SER A 204 -10.00 -20.08 -6.82
C SER A 204 -8.72 -19.50 -7.42
N THR A 205 -7.98 -18.73 -6.64
CA THR A 205 -6.73 -18.08 -7.06
C THR A 205 -5.58 -18.36 -6.09
N THR A 206 -4.36 -18.36 -6.62
CA THR A 206 -3.11 -18.34 -5.84
C THR A 206 -2.30 -17.17 -6.33
N THR A 207 -2.06 -16.17 -5.48
CA THR A 207 -1.43 -14.89 -5.85
C THR A 207 -0.65 -14.29 -4.69
N GLY A 208 0.11 -13.23 -4.95
CA GLY A 208 0.86 -12.50 -3.93
C GLY A 208 1.95 -13.37 -3.32
N GLU A 209 2.72 -14.04 -4.16
CA GLU A 209 3.89 -14.78 -3.74
C GLU A 209 4.89 -13.83 -3.10
N ALA A 210 5.51 -14.27 -1.99
CA ALA A 210 6.53 -13.48 -1.32
C ALA A 210 7.68 -14.39 -0.86
N SER A 211 8.88 -13.89 -1.05
CA SER A 211 10.14 -14.51 -0.60
C SER A 211 10.85 -13.54 0.32
N LEU A 212 11.21 -13.99 1.51
CA LEU A 212 12.07 -13.27 2.44
C LEU A 212 13.31 -14.11 2.71
N MET A 213 14.46 -13.50 2.54
CA MET A 213 15.75 -14.09 2.91
C MET A 213 16.42 -13.20 3.95
N SER A 214 16.91 -13.77 5.03
CA SER A 214 17.65 -13.05 6.04
C SER A 214 18.90 -13.76 6.49
N VAL A 215 19.92 -12.98 6.80
CA VAL A 215 21.21 -13.44 7.35
C VAL A 215 21.51 -12.59 8.57
N LEU A 216 21.87 -13.25 9.64
CA LEU A 216 22.34 -12.64 10.87
C LEU A 216 23.65 -13.28 11.29
N MET A 217 24.65 -12.49 11.57
CA MET A 217 25.97 -12.95 12.02
C MET A 217 26.44 -12.09 13.18
N GLY A 218 26.94 -12.73 14.22
CA GLY A 218 27.43 -12.01 15.38
C GLY A 218 28.61 -12.70 16.05
N VAL A 219 29.42 -11.91 16.70
CA VAL A 219 30.58 -12.37 17.47
C VAL A 219 30.77 -11.53 18.70
N ASN A 220 30.98 -12.21 19.83
CA ASN A 220 31.39 -11.59 21.09
C ASN A 220 32.92 -11.41 21.10
N SER A 221 33.39 -10.38 21.80
CA SER A 221 34.82 -10.22 22.08
C SER A 221 35.28 -11.29 23.06
N ASP A 222 36.55 -11.73 22.94
CA ASP A 222 37.14 -12.77 23.80
C ASP A 222 37.07 -12.45 25.30
N ASP A 223 37.03 -11.19 25.65
CA ASP A 223 36.94 -10.71 27.04
C ASP A 223 35.47 -10.52 27.52
N GLY A 224 34.52 -10.86 26.69
CA GLY A 224 33.07 -10.74 27.00
C GLY A 224 32.54 -9.32 27.12
N ARG A 225 33.34 -8.29 26.76
CA ARG A 225 32.97 -6.87 26.92
C ARG A 225 32.32 -6.25 25.70
N GLY A 226 32.16 -6.97 24.64
CA GLY A 226 31.59 -6.40 23.44
C GLY A 226 31.04 -7.40 22.47
N ASN A 227 30.15 -6.92 21.59
CA ASN A 227 29.56 -7.69 20.51
C ASN A 227 29.53 -6.85 19.23
N ILE A 228 29.63 -7.54 18.10
CA ILE A 228 29.33 -6.97 16.78
C ILE A 228 28.36 -7.93 16.09
N THR A 229 27.22 -7.39 15.66
CA THR A 229 26.19 -8.11 14.90
C THR A 229 26.01 -7.45 13.54
N LEU A 230 26.05 -8.27 12.48
CA LEU A 230 25.77 -7.89 11.10
C LEU A 230 24.45 -8.53 10.66
N PHE A 231 23.66 -7.81 9.88
CA PHE A 231 22.44 -8.36 9.31
C PHE A 231 22.24 -7.93 7.87
N GLY A 232 21.54 -8.79 7.12
CA GLY A 232 21.07 -8.51 5.78
C GLY A 232 19.73 -9.17 5.54
N THR A 233 18.80 -8.46 4.92
CA THR A 233 17.51 -9.03 4.48
C THR A 233 17.20 -8.64 3.05
N TYR A 234 16.58 -9.56 2.34
CA TYR A 234 16.02 -9.32 1.00
C TYR A 234 14.58 -9.83 0.97
N GLU A 235 13.68 -8.99 0.56
CA GLU A 235 12.27 -9.28 0.38
C GLU A 235 11.87 -9.02 -1.08
N ASP A 236 11.18 -10.00 -1.69
CA ASP A 236 10.55 -9.88 -3.00
C ASP A 236 9.11 -10.36 -2.88
N MET A 237 8.15 -9.48 -3.08
CA MET A 237 6.72 -9.74 -2.97
C MET A 237 6.02 -9.36 -4.26
N GLU A 238 5.22 -10.26 -4.80
CA GLU A 238 4.45 -10.02 -6.01
C GLU A 238 3.14 -9.27 -5.72
N GLU A 239 2.61 -8.65 -6.77
CA GLU A 239 1.35 -7.91 -6.71
C GLU A 239 0.14 -8.85 -6.59
N MET A 240 -0.92 -8.32 -6.00
CA MET A 240 -2.29 -8.82 -6.16
C MET A 240 -3.17 -7.71 -6.68
N LEU A 241 -4.02 -8.00 -7.65
CA LEU A 241 -5.04 -7.08 -8.14
C LEU A 241 -6.39 -7.33 -7.45
N GLY A 242 -7.24 -6.32 -7.43
CA GLY A 242 -8.58 -6.45 -6.88
C GLY A 242 -9.37 -7.59 -7.53
N LYS A 243 -9.20 -7.80 -8.85
CA LYS A 243 -9.82 -8.90 -9.59
C LYS A 243 -9.46 -10.31 -9.09
N ASP A 244 -8.39 -10.46 -8.31
CA ASP A 244 -7.93 -11.76 -7.82
C ASP A 244 -8.65 -12.19 -6.52
N ARG A 245 -9.51 -11.33 -6.01
CA ARG A 245 -10.29 -11.56 -4.79
C ARG A 245 -11.76 -11.21 -5.03
N ASP A 246 -12.68 -12.09 -4.63
CA ASP A 246 -14.13 -11.83 -4.74
C ASP A 246 -14.53 -10.53 -4.05
N THR A 247 -13.98 -10.25 -2.86
CA THR A 247 -14.21 -9.01 -2.10
C THR A 247 -13.55 -7.77 -2.72
N GLY A 248 -12.58 -7.93 -3.59
CA GLY A 248 -11.87 -6.86 -4.31
C GLY A 248 -12.30 -6.70 -5.76
N ALA A 249 -12.99 -7.71 -6.32
CA ALA A 249 -13.32 -7.77 -7.75
C ALA A 249 -14.32 -6.69 -8.20
N CYS A 250 -15.06 -6.09 -7.29
CA CYS A 250 -15.83 -4.89 -7.57
C CYS A 250 -15.89 -3.92 -6.38
N THR A 251 -16.26 -2.68 -6.68
CA THR A 251 -16.53 -1.68 -5.66
C THR A 251 -18.02 -1.72 -5.30
N LEU A 252 -18.33 -1.96 -4.02
CA LEU A 252 -19.70 -2.00 -3.53
C LEU A 252 -20.27 -0.59 -3.34
N PHE A 253 -21.49 -0.39 -3.85
CA PHE A 253 -22.31 0.80 -3.66
C PHE A 253 -23.64 0.44 -3.02
N GLY A 254 -24.28 1.42 -2.37
CA GLY A 254 -25.53 1.23 -1.66
C GLY A 254 -25.32 0.83 -0.19
N SER A 255 -26.18 1.35 0.69
CA SER A 255 -26.11 1.06 2.13
C SER A 255 -27.09 0.00 2.59
N SER A 256 -28.26 -0.09 1.95
CA SER A 256 -29.35 -1.02 2.29
C SER A 256 -29.48 -2.17 1.28
N ASP A 257 -29.06 -1.95 0.06
CA ASP A 257 -29.09 -2.93 -1.04
C ASP A 257 -27.81 -2.74 -1.86
N PRO A 258 -26.67 -3.32 -1.39
CA PRO A 258 -25.41 -3.16 -2.07
C PRO A 258 -25.39 -3.81 -3.44
N PHE A 259 -24.74 -3.15 -4.39
CA PHE A 259 -24.50 -3.66 -5.73
C PHE A 259 -23.07 -3.40 -6.19
N CYS A 260 -22.58 -4.19 -7.13
CA CYS A 260 -21.31 -3.93 -7.80
C CYS A 260 -21.44 -2.69 -8.67
N GLY A 261 -20.69 -1.65 -8.33
CA GLY A 261 -20.67 -0.38 -9.04
C GLY A 261 -19.27 0.00 -9.48
N GLY A 262 -18.94 1.28 -9.36
CA GLY A 262 -17.65 1.81 -9.76
C GLY A 262 -17.71 3.29 -10.10
N SER A 263 -16.91 3.71 -11.08
CA SER A 263 -16.91 5.10 -11.52
C SER A 263 -18.00 5.35 -12.57
N SER A 264 -18.89 6.31 -12.31
CA SER A 264 -19.86 6.78 -13.29
C SER A 264 -19.19 7.59 -14.43
N ASN A 265 -17.90 7.91 -14.32
CA ASN A 265 -17.14 8.61 -15.36
C ASN A 265 -16.55 7.60 -16.35
N PHE A 266 -17.44 6.98 -17.12
CA PHE A 266 -17.10 6.00 -18.14
C PHE A 266 -17.99 6.23 -19.35
N ARG A 267 -17.45 6.79 -20.45
CA ARG A 267 -18.15 7.11 -21.70
C ARG A 267 -19.48 7.87 -21.49
N ARG A 268 -19.48 8.86 -20.61
CA ARG A 268 -20.67 9.59 -20.18
C ARG A 268 -20.71 10.98 -20.77
N PHE A 269 -21.89 11.39 -21.26
CA PHE A 269 -22.11 12.67 -21.92
C PHE A 269 -23.29 13.41 -21.26
N ASN A 270 -23.10 14.69 -21.01
CA ASN A 270 -24.18 15.62 -20.72
C ASN A 270 -24.33 16.58 -21.91
N GLY A 271 -25.53 16.88 -22.30
CA GLY A 271 -25.80 17.88 -23.33
C GLY A 271 -25.36 19.28 -22.90
N THR A 272 -25.58 20.24 -23.77
CA THR A 272 -25.28 21.66 -23.53
C THR A 272 -25.95 22.13 -22.22
N ILE A 273 -25.19 22.86 -21.40
CA ILE A 273 -25.69 23.43 -20.16
C ILE A 273 -26.87 24.37 -20.49
N GLY A 274 -28.03 24.10 -19.89
CA GLY A 274 -29.24 24.92 -20.02
C GLY A 274 -30.19 24.52 -21.12
N ASN A 275 -29.89 23.44 -21.91
CA ASN A 275 -30.88 22.91 -22.86
C ASN A 275 -32.07 22.28 -22.12
N GLY A 276 -33.23 22.21 -22.77
CA GLY A 276 -34.45 21.63 -22.19
C GLY A 276 -34.33 20.14 -21.82
N VAL A 277 -33.23 19.46 -22.17
CA VAL A 277 -32.82 18.13 -21.73
C VAL A 277 -31.95 18.26 -20.47
N ALA A 278 -31.93 19.40 -19.82
CA ALA A 278 -31.17 19.65 -18.60
C ALA A 278 -31.47 18.59 -17.54
N GLY A 279 -30.46 17.86 -17.17
CA GLY A 279 -30.53 16.77 -16.18
C GLY A 279 -30.49 15.37 -16.77
N THR A 280 -30.66 15.17 -18.06
CA THR A 280 -30.49 13.86 -18.66
C THR A 280 -29.01 13.63 -18.99
N VAL A 281 -28.44 12.65 -18.35
CA VAL A 281 -27.08 12.18 -18.60
C VAL A 281 -27.18 10.96 -19.47
N PHE A 282 -26.39 10.93 -20.54
CA PHE A 282 -26.31 9.78 -21.44
C PHE A 282 -24.98 9.08 -21.29
N GLN A 283 -24.97 7.81 -21.61
CA GLN A 283 -23.76 6.99 -21.68
C GLN A 283 -23.71 6.27 -23.01
N GLU A 284 -22.54 6.19 -23.60
CA GLU A 284 -22.30 5.31 -24.73
C GLU A 284 -22.22 3.87 -24.19
N LEU A 285 -23.10 3.03 -24.72
CA LEU A 285 -23.17 1.62 -24.42
C LEU A 285 -23.35 0.85 -25.72
N ASN A 286 -22.37 0.03 -26.07
CA ASN A 286 -22.35 -0.75 -27.32
C ASN A 286 -22.54 0.10 -28.60
N GLY A 287 -22.00 1.32 -28.60
CA GLY A 287 -22.08 2.25 -29.72
C GLY A 287 -23.36 3.11 -29.76
N GLU A 288 -24.23 2.99 -28.77
CA GLU A 288 -25.46 3.78 -28.66
C GLU A 288 -25.41 4.71 -27.45
N LEU A 289 -26.01 5.91 -27.57
CA LEU A 289 -26.23 6.80 -26.45
C LEU A 289 -27.55 6.43 -25.78
N VAL A 290 -27.46 5.92 -24.55
CA VAL A 290 -28.61 5.57 -23.72
C VAL A 290 -28.66 6.45 -22.46
N PRO A 291 -29.85 6.74 -21.89
CA PRO A 291 -29.94 7.45 -20.64
C PRO A 291 -29.18 6.73 -19.52
N PHE A 292 -28.39 7.46 -18.76
CA PHE A 292 -27.71 6.92 -17.59
C PHE A 292 -28.72 6.68 -16.45
N THR A 293 -28.98 5.43 -16.16
CA THR A 293 -29.94 5.00 -15.13
C THR A 293 -29.30 4.49 -13.85
N GLY A 294 -27.97 4.38 -13.82
CA GLY A 294 -27.25 3.88 -12.68
C GLY A 294 -27.25 2.35 -12.53
N ARG A 295 -27.52 1.61 -13.61
CA ARG A 295 -27.35 0.15 -13.62
C ARG A 295 -25.86 -0.20 -13.50
N SER A 296 -25.55 -1.39 -13.00
CA SER A 296 -24.18 -1.85 -12.76
C SER A 296 -23.31 -1.78 -14.02
N ASP A 297 -23.85 -2.15 -15.19
CA ASP A 297 -23.15 -2.12 -16.48
C ASP A 297 -22.78 -0.71 -16.98
N MET A 298 -23.31 0.32 -16.32
CA MET A 298 -23.02 1.73 -16.61
C MET A 298 -21.87 2.31 -15.79
N TYR A 299 -21.27 1.51 -14.92
CA TYR A 299 -20.13 1.93 -14.11
C TYR A 299 -18.85 1.27 -14.60
N TYR A 300 -17.76 1.99 -14.51
CA TYR A 300 -16.44 1.42 -14.70
C TYR A 300 -15.94 0.80 -13.40
N ASN A 301 -15.71 -0.51 -13.40
CA ASN A 301 -15.21 -1.26 -12.26
C ASN A 301 -13.71 -0.99 -12.02
N TYR A 302 -13.39 0.05 -11.27
CA TYR A 302 -12.01 0.34 -10.91
C TYR A 302 -11.45 -0.56 -9.81
N GLY A 303 -12.31 -1.23 -9.04
CA GLY A 303 -11.90 -2.14 -7.97
C GLY A 303 -11.04 -3.28 -8.49
N ALA A 304 -11.47 -3.89 -9.60
CA ALA A 304 -10.77 -5.01 -10.21
C ALA A 304 -9.34 -4.68 -10.69
N VAL A 305 -9.09 -3.43 -11.09
CA VAL A 305 -7.82 -2.98 -11.71
C VAL A 305 -6.82 -2.47 -10.66
N ASN A 306 -7.31 -1.96 -9.53
CA ASN A 306 -6.45 -1.46 -8.48
C ASN A 306 -5.63 -2.57 -7.83
N HIS A 307 -4.40 -2.28 -7.41
CA HIS A 307 -3.69 -3.20 -6.53
C HIS A 307 -4.50 -3.45 -5.26
N TYR A 308 -4.66 -4.71 -4.92
CA TYR A 308 -5.09 -5.19 -3.60
C TYR A 308 -3.88 -5.28 -2.68
N GLN A 309 -2.73 -5.70 -3.23
CA GLN A 309 -1.41 -5.70 -2.63
C GLN A 309 -0.41 -5.21 -3.67
N ARG A 310 0.43 -4.28 -3.30
CA ARG A 310 1.50 -3.76 -4.16
C ARG A 310 2.70 -4.71 -4.18
N PRO A 311 3.43 -4.80 -5.28
CA PRO A 311 4.72 -5.49 -5.31
C PRO A 311 5.75 -4.72 -4.48
N VAL A 312 6.65 -5.44 -3.84
CA VAL A 312 7.75 -4.88 -3.03
C VAL A 312 9.04 -5.62 -3.33
N GLU A 313 10.11 -4.87 -3.63
CA GLU A 313 11.47 -5.36 -3.62
C GLU A 313 12.26 -4.54 -2.60
N ARG A 314 12.76 -5.18 -1.54
CA ARG A 314 13.38 -4.48 -0.42
C ARG A 314 14.69 -5.13 0.00
N TRP A 315 15.68 -4.28 0.25
CA TRP A 315 16.95 -4.65 0.87
C TRP A 315 17.13 -3.89 2.17
N ASN A 316 17.47 -4.60 3.24
CA ASN A 316 17.97 -4.03 4.47
C ASN A 316 19.32 -4.62 4.78
N LEU A 317 20.29 -3.75 5.04
CA LEU A 317 21.65 -4.14 5.44
C LEU A 317 22.04 -3.30 6.65
N GLY A 318 22.75 -3.90 7.61
CA GLY A 318 23.21 -3.13 8.73
C GLY A 318 24.18 -3.85 9.63
N ALA A 319 24.67 -3.08 10.60
CA ALA A 319 25.55 -3.54 11.62
C ALA A 319 25.27 -2.80 12.92
N SER A 320 25.32 -3.50 14.02
CA SER A 320 25.30 -2.94 15.36
C SER A 320 26.43 -3.50 16.18
N GLY A 321 26.88 -2.74 17.17
CA GLY A 321 27.89 -3.25 18.06
C GLY A 321 28.10 -2.34 19.26
N HIS A 322 28.65 -2.92 20.29
CA HIS A 322 29.02 -2.20 21.51
C HIS A 322 30.32 -2.80 22.08
N TYR A 323 30.98 -2.01 22.92
CA TYR A 323 32.15 -2.44 23.65
C TYR A 323 32.32 -1.62 24.93
N GLU A 324 32.45 -2.28 26.08
CA GLU A 324 32.71 -1.67 27.37
C GLU A 324 34.16 -1.18 27.43
N LEU A 325 34.35 0.13 27.34
CA LEU A 325 35.67 0.76 27.46
C LEU A 325 36.18 0.71 28.88
N THR A 326 35.29 0.89 29.83
CA THR A 326 35.50 0.80 31.29
C THR A 326 34.26 0.22 31.94
N GLU A 327 34.31 -0.13 33.22
CA GLU A 327 33.15 -0.61 34.00
C GLU A 327 31.93 0.34 33.95
N ASN A 328 32.13 1.62 33.61
CA ASN A 328 31.09 2.65 33.61
C ASN A 328 30.90 3.33 32.22
N VAL A 329 31.65 2.93 31.20
CA VAL A 329 31.57 3.59 29.89
C VAL A 329 31.57 2.53 28.78
N GLU A 330 30.51 2.51 28.00
CA GLU A 330 30.35 1.71 26.84
C GLU A 330 30.32 2.56 25.57
N ALA A 331 31.07 2.17 24.55
CA ALA A 331 30.95 2.69 23.19
C ALA A 331 29.99 1.83 22.40
N TYR A 332 29.13 2.45 21.60
CA TYR A 332 28.19 1.71 20.74
C TYR A 332 28.05 2.36 19.37
N PHE A 333 27.67 1.54 18.41
CA PHE A 333 27.24 2.01 17.09
C PHE A 333 26.06 1.21 16.58
N ASP A 334 25.28 1.82 15.68
CA ASP A 334 24.19 1.21 14.96
C ASP A 334 24.10 1.86 13.58
N THR A 335 24.12 1.04 12.55
CA THR A 335 24.04 1.51 11.17
C THR A 335 23.05 0.65 10.39
N THR A 336 22.21 1.28 9.61
CA THR A 336 21.22 0.60 8.76
C THR A 336 21.13 1.32 7.43
N TYR A 337 21.11 0.55 6.37
CA TYR A 337 20.73 0.96 5.02
C TYR A 337 19.51 0.20 4.57
N MET A 338 18.56 0.88 3.97
CA MET A 338 17.38 0.30 3.36
C MET A 338 17.24 0.85 1.94
N ASN A 339 16.91 -0.02 0.98
CA ASN A 339 16.37 0.35 -0.33
C ASN A 339 15.08 -0.41 -0.55
N ASN A 340 14.02 0.32 -0.87
CA ASN A 340 12.68 -0.24 -1.09
C ASN A 340 12.15 0.27 -2.43
N LYS A 341 11.76 -0.66 -3.32
CA LYS A 341 11.08 -0.39 -4.57
C LYS A 341 9.68 -0.98 -4.53
N THR A 342 8.71 -0.18 -4.93
CA THR A 342 7.31 -0.60 -5.01
C THR A 342 6.58 0.16 -6.10
N ALA A 343 5.51 -0.41 -6.60
CA ALA A 343 4.64 0.24 -7.57
C ALA A 343 3.21 0.26 -7.05
N ALA A 344 2.49 1.35 -7.26
CA ALA A 344 1.07 1.44 -6.97
C ALA A 344 0.30 1.59 -8.27
N GLN A 345 -0.52 0.60 -8.59
CA GLN A 345 -1.42 0.62 -9.73
C GLN A 345 -2.82 0.98 -9.28
N ILE A 346 -3.40 1.96 -9.97
CA ILE A 346 -4.81 2.31 -9.85
C ILE A 346 -5.41 2.46 -11.25
N ALA A 347 -6.74 2.45 -11.30
CA ALA A 347 -7.49 2.57 -12.52
C ALA A 347 -7.04 3.75 -13.40
N GLU A 348 -7.30 3.65 -14.67
CA GLU A 348 -6.92 4.57 -15.73
C GLU A 348 -7.35 6.01 -15.41
N SER A 349 -6.69 6.96 -16.04
CA SER A 349 -7.06 8.38 -15.94
C SER A 349 -8.46 8.64 -16.51
N ALA A 350 -9.14 9.65 -16.00
CA ALA A 350 -10.43 10.06 -16.52
C ALA A 350 -10.54 11.58 -16.60
N SER A 351 -11.32 12.04 -17.56
CA SER A 351 -11.91 13.39 -17.51
C SER A 351 -13.20 13.29 -16.68
N PHE A 352 -13.37 14.22 -15.73
CA PHE A 352 -14.52 14.22 -14.84
C PHE A 352 -15.35 15.48 -15.12
N ASN A 353 -16.51 15.31 -15.78
CA ASN A 353 -17.42 16.41 -16.12
C ASN A 353 -16.70 17.62 -16.71
N ARG A 354 -15.87 17.39 -17.72
CA ARG A 354 -15.10 18.48 -18.38
C ARG A 354 -15.88 19.02 -19.58
N PRO A 355 -15.93 20.35 -19.72
CA PRO A 355 -16.48 20.95 -20.93
C PRO A 355 -15.57 20.70 -22.12
N PHE A 356 -16.16 20.32 -23.23
CA PHE A 356 -15.55 20.23 -24.54
C PHE A 356 -16.24 21.22 -25.46
N PHE A 357 -15.45 21.91 -26.26
CA PHE A 357 -15.91 22.85 -27.27
C PHE A 357 -15.70 22.26 -28.65
N THR A 358 -16.67 22.42 -29.51
CA THR A 358 -16.64 21.97 -30.91
C THR A 358 -17.60 22.81 -31.73
N ASN A 359 -17.59 22.67 -33.04
CA ASN A 359 -18.51 23.37 -33.93
C ASN A 359 -19.69 22.46 -34.28
N CYS A 360 -20.85 23.01 -34.49
CA CYS A 360 -22.07 22.27 -34.83
C CYS A 360 -21.95 21.44 -36.12
N ASP A 361 -21.09 21.82 -37.05
CA ASP A 361 -20.80 21.08 -38.29
C ASP A 361 -19.81 19.93 -38.10
N ASN A 362 -19.34 19.67 -36.87
CA ASN A 362 -18.45 18.57 -36.59
C ASN A 362 -19.10 17.24 -36.98
N PRO A 363 -18.46 16.44 -37.86
CA PRO A 363 -19.04 15.17 -38.31
C PRO A 363 -19.36 14.17 -37.16
N LEU A 364 -18.65 14.25 -36.03
CA LEU A 364 -18.94 13.44 -34.86
C LEU A 364 -20.25 13.81 -34.14
N LEU A 365 -20.67 15.07 -34.24
CA LEU A 365 -21.97 15.50 -33.73
C LEU A 365 -23.10 15.16 -34.69
N LEU A 366 -22.87 15.38 -35.99
CA LEU A 366 -23.86 15.18 -37.05
C LEU A 366 -23.91 13.76 -37.58
N GLY A 367 -22.83 12.98 -37.38
CA GLY A 367 -22.70 11.61 -37.83
C GLY A 367 -23.82 10.72 -37.25
N GLY A 368 -24.27 9.83 -38.07
CA GLY A 368 -25.26 8.85 -37.65
C GLY A 368 -24.77 7.97 -36.52
N ASN A 369 -25.69 7.41 -35.76
CA ASN A 369 -25.41 6.36 -34.80
C ASN A 369 -24.59 5.27 -35.52
N PRO A 370 -23.41 4.86 -34.99
CA PRO A 370 -22.54 3.89 -35.60
C PRO A 370 -23.21 2.51 -35.82
N ASN A 371 -24.30 2.22 -35.12
CA ASN A 371 -25.08 0.98 -35.25
C ASN A 371 -26.27 1.11 -36.22
N ASN A 372 -26.38 2.18 -36.99
CA ASN A 372 -27.48 2.44 -37.91
C ASN A 372 -28.90 2.41 -37.26
N ASN A 373 -28.99 2.76 -35.99
CA ASN A 373 -30.28 2.95 -35.32
C ASN A 373 -30.83 4.34 -35.68
N PRO A 374 -31.81 4.46 -36.56
CA PRO A 374 -32.32 5.75 -36.99
C PRO A 374 -33.05 6.52 -35.87
N ASP A 375 -33.49 5.81 -34.82
CA ASP A 375 -34.19 6.38 -33.66
C ASP A 375 -33.23 6.64 -32.48
N GLY A 376 -31.93 6.38 -32.63
CA GLY A 376 -30.93 6.57 -31.57
C GLY A 376 -30.60 8.04 -31.35
N VAL A 377 -30.36 8.42 -30.10
CA VAL A 377 -29.90 9.75 -29.74
C VAL A 377 -28.48 9.97 -30.22
N ARG A 378 -28.23 11.08 -30.88
CA ARG A 378 -26.90 11.54 -31.34
C ARG A 378 -26.36 12.65 -30.46
N LEU A 379 -25.05 12.82 -30.43
CA LEU A 379 -24.44 13.93 -29.70
C LEU A 379 -24.96 15.30 -30.18
N GLY A 380 -25.22 15.43 -31.48
CA GLY A 380 -25.78 16.62 -32.08
C GLY A 380 -27.22 16.93 -31.65
N ASP A 381 -27.99 15.93 -31.21
CA ASP A 381 -29.35 16.14 -30.66
C ASP A 381 -29.30 16.78 -29.26
N MET A 382 -28.21 16.53 -28.52
CA MET A 382 -28.03 16.97 -27.14
C MET A 382 -27.22 18.28 -27.04
N THR A 383 -26.56 18.66 -28.10
CA THR A 383 -25.63 19.79 -28.15
C THR A 383 -26.18 20.83 -29.11
N GLY A 384 -26.16 22.09 -28.74
CA GLY A 384 -26.72 23.15 -29.55
C GLY A 384 -26.65 24.52 -28.89
N THR A 385 -27.58 25.40 -29.26
CA THR A 385 -27.68 26.76 -28.80
C THR A 385 -29.11 27.09 -28.39
N PHE A 386 -29.41 28.36 -28.03
CA PHE A 386 -30.73 28.85 -27.75
C PHE A 386 -31.13 29.87 -28.81
N ASP A 387 -32.35 29.80 -29.28
CA ASP A 387 -32.94 30.79 -30.18
C ASP A 387 -33.26 32.12 -29.47
N ALA A 388 -33.81 33.08 -30.21
CA ALA A 388 -34.21 34.38 -29.70
C ALA A 388 -35.32 34.32 -28.63
N ASN A 389 -36.07 33.22 -28.55
CA ASN A 389 -37.12 33.00 -27.57
C ASN A 389 -36.61 32.30 -26.31
N GLY A 390 -35.35 31.82 -26.34
CA GLY A 390 -34.77 31.04 -25.27
C GLY A 390 -35.04 29.54 -25.38
N ASP A 391 -35.55 29.07 -26.51
CA ASP A 391 -35.79 27.66 -26.77
C ASP A 391 -34.50 26.97 -27.27
N PHE A 392 -34.23 25.76 -26.79
CA PHE A 392 -33.06 24.98 -27.22
C PHE A 392 -33.22 24.53 -28.66
N VAL A 393 -32.20 24.79 -29.47
CA VAL A 393 -32.06 24.33 -30.87
C VAL A 393 -30.87 23.42 -30.94
N SER A 394 -31.06 22.16 -31.29
CA SER A 394 -29.99 21.18 -31.45
C SER A 394 -29.06 21.54 -32.61
N CYS A 395 -27.81 21.06 -32.56
CA CYS A 395 -26.89 21.23 -33.71
C CYS A 395 -27.44 20.61 -34.99
N LEU A 396 -28.19 19.50 -34.89
CA LEU A 396 -28.82 18.87 -36.02
C LEU A 396 -29.89 19.77 -36.65
N ASP A 397 -30.78 20.33 -35.83
CA ASP A 397 -31.84 21.25 -36.31
C ASP A 397 -31.23 22.57 -36.82
N TRP A 398 -30.21 23.09 -36.12
CA TRP A 398 -29.53 24.32 -36.53
C TRP A 398 -28.88 24.17 -37.92
N MET A 399 -28.15 23.09 -38.16
CA MET A 399 -27.49 22.80 -39.42
C MET A 399 -28.52 22.43 -40.52
N ALA A 400 -29.56 21.69 -40.19
CA ALA A 400 -30.65 21.34 -41.10
C ALA A 400 -31.43 22.59 -41.59
N ALA A 401 -31.52 23.63 -40.80
CA ALA A 401 -32.08 24.91 -41.20
C ALA A 401 -31.16 25.74 -42.14
N GLY A 402 -29.97 25.25 -42.48
CA GLY A 402 -29.01 25.89 -43.35
C GLY A 402 -28.24 27.08 -42.73
N ASN A 403 -28.21 27.12 -41.39
CA ASN A 403 -27.46 28.15 -40.68
C ASN A 403 -25.94 27.90 -40.75
N GLU A 404 -25.14 28.97 -40.53
CA GLU A 404 -23.71 28.83 -40.36
C GLU A 404 -23.38 28.04 -39.11
N SER A 405 -22.24 27.30 -39.13
CA SER A 405 -21.76 26.57 -37.99
C SER A 405 -21.41 27.50 -36.84
N ILE A 406 -21.75 27.08 -35.63
CA ILE A 406 -21.50 27.79 -34.39
C ILE A 406 -20.69 26.93 -33.41
N ASP A 407 -19.96 27.59 -32.51
CA ASP A 407 -19.28 26.94 -31.41
C ASP A 407 -20.31 26.51 -30.37
N VAL A 408 -20.21 25.27 -29.96
CA VAL A 408 -21.06 24.64 -28.94
C VAL A 408 -20.23 23.92 -27.90
N GLN A 409 -20.84 23.70 -26.75
CA GLN A 409 -20.23 23.04 -25.60
C GLN A 409 -21.04 21.81 -25.20
N PHE A 410 -20.35 20.72 -24.93
CA PHE A 410 -20.92 19.58 -24.20
C PHE A 410 -20.02 19.16 -23.05
N ILE A 411 -20.58 18.48 -22.07
CA ILE A 411 -19.82 17.97 -20.92
C ILE A 411 -19.56 16.49 -21.16
N ASN A 412 -18.28 16.10 -21.07
CA ASN A 412 -17.85 14.72 -21.22
C ASN A 412 -17.21 14.20 -19.92
N SER A 413 -17.50 12.94 -19.63
CA SER A 413 -16.82 12.15 -18.62
C SER A 413 -16.35 10.86 -19.29
N HIS A 414 -15.06 10.74 -19.47
CA HIS A 414 -14.46 9.62 -20.19
C HIS A 414 -13.27 9.05 -19.42
N ARG A 415 -13.22 7.74 -19.30
CA ARG A 415 -12.05 7.02 -18.76
C ARG A 415 -11.20 6.52 -19.91
N ASN A 416 -9.92 6.84 -19.85
CA ASN A 416 -8.94 6.47 -20.88
C ASN A 416 -8.47 5.01 -20.65
N VAL A 417 -9.38 4.07 -20.89
CA VAL A 417 -9.10 2.63 -20.72
C VAL A 417 -8.07 2.13 -21.74
N GLU A 418 -8.00 2.75 -22.90
CA GLU A 418 -7.05 2.44 -23.97
C GLU A 418 -5.61 2.78 -23.57
N GLY A 419 -5.42 3.73 -22.67
CA GLY A 419 -4.11 4.15 -22.15
C GLY A 419 -3.56 3.24 -21.06
N GLY A 420 -4.37 2.31 -20.57
CA GLY A 420 -4.02 1.43 -19.47
C GLY A 420 -4.03 2.09 -18.09
N PRO A 421 -3.83 1.31 -17.02
CA PRO A 421 -3.88 1.76 -15.65
C PRO A 421 -2.78 2.77 -15.32
N ARG A 422 -3.02 3.60 -14.33
CA ARG A 422 -2.01 4.51 -13.79
C ARG A 422 -1.10 3.77 -12.83
N VAL A 423 0.18 3.80 -13.12
CA VAL A 423 1.21 3.18 -12.27
C VAL A 423 2.14 4.27 -11.76
N SER A 424 2.29 4.32 -10.44
CA SER A 424 3.28 5.18 -9.76
C SER A 424 4.35 4.30 -9.15
N THR A 425 5.58 4.45 -9.59
CA THR A 425 6.73 3.72 -9.04
C THR A 425 7.43 4.57 -7.99
N TYR A 426 7.74 3.95 -6.86
CA TYR A 426 8.45 4.56 -5.75
C TYR A 426 9.75 3.81 -5.50
N GLU A 427 10.82 4.54 -5.32
CA GLU A 427 12.10 4.01 -4.86
C GLU A 427 12.60 4.88 -3.71
N ASN A 428 12.78 4.26 -2.55
CA ASN A 428 13.21 4.93 -1.33
C ASN A 428 14.50 4.30 -0.82
N SER A 429 15.56 5.12 -0.71
CA SER A 429 16.80 4.72 -0.05
C SER A 429 16.99 5.52 1.21
N THR A 430 17.26 4.85 2.32
CA THR A 430 17.42 5.48 3.62
C THR A 430 18.66 4.97 4.33
N TRP A 431 19.41 5.89 4.92
CA TRP A 431 20.56 5.64 5.76
C TRP A 431 20.29 6.09 7.19
N ARG A 432 20.71 5.27 8.13
CA ARG A 432 20.74 5.61 9.55
C ARG A 432 22.09 5.19 10.10
N ALA A 433 22.76 6.11 10.82
CA ALA A 433 24.00 5.81 11.52
C ALA A 433 24.00 6.54 12.86
N ILE A 434 24.30 5.81 13.90
CA ILE A 434 24.37 6.29 15.27
C ILE A 434 25.66 5.79 15.88
N PHE A 435 26.36 6.69 16.56
CA PHE A 435 27.57 6.39 17.34
C PHE A 435 27.44 7.10 18.67
N GLY A 436 27.86 6.47 19.74
CA GLY A 436 27.76 7.10 21.04
C GLY A 436 28.58 6.41 22.12
N LEU A 437 28.61 7.12 23.25
CA LEU A 437 29.08 6.60 24.52
C LEU A 437 27.90 6.66 25.49
N ARG A 438 27.78 5.67 26.34
CA ARG A 438 26.85 5.64 27.45
C ARG A 438 27.56 5.16 28.72
N GLY A 439 27.08 5.63 29.90
CA GLY A 439 27.64 5.27 31.17
C GLY A 439 26.86 5.85 32.33
#